data_a647eb570b8e9530701a9b49157ae102
#
_entry.id   a647eb570b8e9530701a9b49157ae102
#
_cell.length_a   1.000
_cell.length_b   1.000
_cell.length_c   1.000
_cell.angle_alpha   90.00
_cell.angle_beta   90.00
_cell.angle_gamma   90.00
#
_symmetry.space_group_name_H-M   'P 1'
#
loop_
_entity.id
_entity.type
_entity.pdbx_description
1 polymer ?
#
loop_
_entity_poly.entity_id
_entity_poly.type
_entity_poly.pdbx_seq_one_letter_code
_entity_poly.pdbx_strand_id
1 'polypeptide(L)'
;MEIIRDIAHLGEKSFPHVAAAIGTFDGVHAGHQRIIRAVVGRAREHGGTGAAFTFVNHPLEVLQPDRAPKLITPYPIKERLLKSLGVDLLVALPFTPSLAEMEAGAFVEEILWKRLRAEFLCLGFDFRFGRGRRGTPDLLRKMAKALGFQVEVFPPVTVDGTVVKSTIIRDLLHQGKVGEAARYLTRPYAALGEIVPGAGRGRGLGFATANLVPPEDLLIPDGVYAGRAYVGEGGYDAAMNVGLAPTFGAGGRRVEVHLLDIEEDQEDRAPGYGQAVLVTFWERIRDEVRFASAEALQAQVARDIQRVREILSQPSAASADWALLGSGSCATMKCD
;
A
#
# COMPACT_ATOMS: atom_id res chain seq x y z
N MET A 1 15.01 7.69 6.34
CA MET A 1 13.74 7.90 7.06
C MET A 1 13.83 7.26 8.43
N GLU A 2 13.69 8.05 9.48
CA GLU A 2 13.55 7.56 10.85
C GLU A 2 12.08 7.19 11.13
N ILE A 3 11.84 6.17 11.97
CA ILE A 3 10.48 5.67 12.23
C ILE A 3 10.24 5.60 13.73
N ILE A 4 9.16 6.25 14.18
CA ILE A 4 8.70 6.22 15.57
C ILE A 4 7.36 5.45 15.60
N ARG A 5 7.33 4.32 16.32
CA ARG A 5 6.15 3.45 16.45
C ARG A 5 5.48 3.50 17.81
N ASP A 6 6.11 4.17 18.77
CA ASP A 6 5.55 4.36 20.11
C ASP A 6 5.49 5.84 20.46
N ILE A 7 4.32 6.26 20.95
CA ILE A 7 4.07 7.64 21.39
C ILE A 7 4.97 8.05 22.55
N ALA A 8 5.44 7.11 23.36
CA ALA A 8 6.38 7.36 24.44
C ALA A 8 7.70 7.93 23.93
N HIS A 9 8.19 7.42 22.79
CA HIS A 9 9.44 7.84 22.17
C HIS A 9 9.30 9.12 21.34
N LEU A 10 8.06 9.58 21.08
CA LEU A 10 7.83 10.82 20.36
C LEU A 10 8.20 12.02 21.24
N GLY A 11 9.23 12.74 20.84
CA GLY A 11 9.77 13.91 21.57
C GLY A 11 11.03 13.63 22.38
N GLU A 12 11.50 12.37 22.51
CA GLU A 12 12.81 12.07 23.08
C GLU A 12 13.94 12.64 22.22
N LYS A 13 13.74 12.62 20.90
CA LYS A 13 14.67 13.20 19.93
C LYS A 13 14.07 14.46 19.32
N SER A 14 14.90 15.47 19.15
CA SER A 14 14.52 16.72 18.52
C SER A 14 14.88 16.68 17.02
N PHE A 15 13.93 17.12 16.19
CA PHE A 15 14.11 17.28 14.76
C PHE A 15 13.97 18.77 14.42
N PRO A 16 14.85 19.32 13.54
CA PRO A 16 14.78 20.72 13.18
C PRO A 16 13.56 21.00 12.29
N HIS A 17 12.89 22.13 12.50
CA HIS A 17 11.85 22.70 11.63
C HIS A 17 10.88 21.68 11.05
N VAL A 18 10.16 20.94 11.91
CA VAL A 18 9.30 19.82 11.50
C VAL A 18 8.11 20.34 10.70
N ALA A 19 8.05 19.95 9.42
CA ALA A 19 6.86 20.04 8.58
C ALA A 19 6.20 18.66 8.51
N ALA A 20 4.92 18.53 8.92
CA ALA A 20 4.27 17.23 9.03
C ALA A 20 2.96 17.14 8.25
N ALA A 21 2.81 16.05 7.49
CA ALA A 21 1.54 15.61 6.92
C ALA A 21 0.82 14.68 7.89
N ILE A 22 -0.50 14.88 8.09
CA ILE A 22 -1.28 14.05 9.01
C ILE A 22 -2.39 13.35 8.25
N GLY A 23 -2.48 12.02 8.38
CA GLY A 23 -3.51 11.23 7.73
C GLY A 23 -3.37 9.73 7.95
N THR A 24 -4.39 8.97 7.62
CA THR A 24 -4.33 7.50 7.59
C THR A 24 -3.47 7.01 6.42
N PHE A 25 -3.37 7.81 5.36
CA PHE A 25 -2.61 7.56 4.14
C PHE A 25 -2.84 6.17 3.54
N ASP A 26 -4.05 5.62 3.74
CA ASP A 26 -4.40 4.35 3.14
C ASP A 26 -4.51 4.48 1.62
N GLY A 27 -3.76 3.62 0.93
CA GLY A 27 -3.56 3.69 -0.52
C GLY A 27 -2.41 4.60 -0.96
N VAL A 28 -1.94 5.54 -0.16
CA VAL A 28 -0.95 6.59 -0.57
C VAL A 28 -1.25 7.10 -1.99
N HIS A 29 -2.53 7.38 -2.25
CA HIS A 29 -3.05 7.81 -3.55
C HIS A 29 -2.60 9.23 -3.93
N ALA A 30 -2.91 9.69 -5.15
CA ALA A 30 -2.47 10.98 -5.68
C ALA A 30 -2.73 12.16 -4.72
N GLY A 31 -3.88 12.18 -4.02
CA GLY A 31 -4.18 13.21 -3.01
C GLY A 31 -3.23 13.17 -1.82
N HIS A 32 -2.94 11.97 -1.30
CA HIS A 32 -1.97 11.80 -0.22
C HIS A 32 -0.56 12.21 -0.65
N GLN A 33 -0.13 11.78 -1.84
CA GLN A 33 1.19 12.12 -2.38
C GLN A 33 1.38 13.62 -2.55
N ARG A 34 0.33 14.36 -2.96
CA ARG A 34 0.39 15.83 -3.07
C ARG A 34 0.68 16.48 -1.72
N ILE A 35 -0.02 16.07 -0.66
CA ILE A 35 0.18 16.57 0.70
C ILE A 35 1.59 16.26 1.21
N ILE A 36 2.05 15.01 1.01
CA ILE A 36 3.36 14.55 1.45
C ILE A 36 4.49 15.29 0.72
N ARG A 37 4.38 15.45 -0.62
CA ARG A 37 5.38 16.20 -1.39
C ARG A 37 5.45 17.69 -0.97
N ALA A 38 4.33 18.31 -0.63
CA ALA A 38 4.32 19.68 -0.13
C ALA A 38 5.06 19.80 1.20
N VAL A 39 4.84 18.88 2.13
CA VAL A 39 5.54 18.84 3.42
C VAL A 39 7.04 18.61 3.22
N VAL A 40 7.43 17.67 2.37
CA VAL A 40 8.85 17.40 2.07
C VAL A 40 9.51 18.60 1.40
N GLY A 41 8.82 19.26 0.46
CA GLY A 41 9.28 20.51 -0.17
C GLY A 41 9.49 21.61 0.85
N ARG A 42 8.48 21.83 1.71
CA ARG A 42 8.55 22.84 2.77
C ARG A 42 9.70 22.61 3.75
N ALA A 43 9.90 21.37 4.16
CA ALA A 43 11.03 21.01 5.03
C ALA A 43 12.37 21.33 4.36
N ARG A 44 12.55 20.96 3.09
CA ARG A 44 13.79 21.23 2.34
C ARG A 44 14.08 22.72 2.20
N GLU A 45 13.07 23.53 1.92
CA GLU A 45 13.20 25.00 1.82
C GLU A 45 13.72 25.65 3.11
N HIS A 46 13.44 25.05 4.27
CA HIS A 46 13.80 25.58 5.58
C HIS A 46 14.93 24.78 6.27
N GLY A 47 15.60 23.85 5.57
CA GLY A 47 16.61 22.98 6.19
C GLY A 47 16.06 22.10 7.31
N GLY A 48 14.77 21.77 7.23
CA GLY A 48 14.02 21.07 8.26
C GLY A 48 13.77 19.59 7.96
N THR A 49 12.82 19.01 8.69
CA THR A 49 12.45 17.59 8.65
C THR A 49 11.05 17.41 8.07
N GLY A 50 10.96 16.71 6.94
CA GLY A 50 9.69 16.31 6.33
C GLY A 50 9.10 15.09 7.02
N ALA A 51 7.99 15.26 7.75
CA ALA A 51 7.38 14.20 8.55
C ALA A 51 6.03 13.75 7.99
N ALA A 52 5.72 12.48 8.18
CA ALA A 52 4.37 11.94 8.02
C ALA A 52 3.89 11.33 9.34
N PHE A 53 2.71 11.74 9.80
CA PHE A 53 2.04 11.18 10.96
C PHE A 53 0.88 10.31 10.50
N THR A 54 0.92 9.01 10.81
CA THR A 54 -0.06 8.02 10.37
C THR A 54 -0.28 6.95 11.43
N PHE A 55 -1.12 5.96 11.10
CA PHE A 55 -1.40 4.81 11.94
C PHE A 55 -1.00 3.51 11.24
N VAL A 56 -0.56 2.52 12.02
CA VAL A 56 -0.24 1.18 11.49
C VAL A 56 -1.50 0.41 11.12
N ASN A 57 -2.55 0.51 11.94
CA ASN A 57 -3.89 -0.05 11.71
C ASN A 57 -4.89 1.01 11.26
N HIS A 58 -6.02 0.59 10.72
CA HIS A 58 -7.08 1.52 10.35
C HIS A 58 -7.85 1.99 11.59
N PRO A 59 -8.10 3.30 11.80
CA PRO A 59 -8.83 3.77 12.99
C PRO A 59 -10.20 3.10 13.20
N LEU A 60 -10.90 2.70 12.14
CA LEU A 60 -12.18 2.01 12.25
C LEU A 60 -12.04 0.59 12.82
N GLU A 61 -10.87 -0.04 12.79
CA GLU A 61 -10.65 -1.34 13.45
C GLU A 61 -10.86 -1.25 14.98
N VAL A 62 -10.62 -0.08 15.55
CA VAL A 62 -10.86 0.21 16.97
C VAL A 62 -12.23 0.83 17.21
N LEU A 63 -12.64 1.77 16.35
CA LEU A 63 -13.88 2.55 16.56
C LEU A 63 -15.15 1.80 16.15
N GLN A 64 -15.11 1.00 15.10
CA GLN A 64 -16.21 0.25 14.52
C GLN A 64 -15.67 -1.00 13.79
N PRO A 65 -15.22 -2.03 14.53
CA PRO A 65 -14.54 -3.21 13.94
C PRO A 65 -15.35 -3.88 12.81
N ASP A 66 -16.66 -4.01 12.97
CA ASP A 66 -17.56 -4.61 11.98
C ASP A 66 -17.67 -3.81 10.68
N ARG A 67 -17.21 -2.55 10.67
CA ARG A 67 -17.24 -1.63 9.51
C ARG A 67 -15.86 -1.21 9.07
N ALA A 68 -14.83 -1.77 9.67
CA ALA A 68 -13.46 -1.45 9.29
C ALA A 68 -13.21 -1.90 7.85
N PRO A 69 -12.81 -0.98 6.97
CA PRO A 69 -12.47 -1.38 5.61
C PRO A 69 -11.11 -2.08 5.62
N LYS A 70 -10.94 -3.08 4.77
CA LYS A 70 -9.62 -3.64 4.50
C LYS A 70 -8.69 -2.56 3.93
N LEU A 71 -7.42 -2.61 4.29
CA LEU A 71 -6.43 -1.65 3.81
C LEU A 71 -6.19 -1.80 2.31
N ILE A 72 -6.10 -0.67 1.61
CA ILE A 72 -5.69 -0.65 0.19
C ILE A 72 -4.21 -0.99 0.09
N THR A 73 -3.43 -0.52 1.04
CA THR A 73 -1.98 -0.71 1.05
C THR A 73 -1.54 -1.25 2.40
N PRO A 74 -1.02 -2.49 2.47
CA PRO A 74 -0.41 -3.04 3.67
C PRO A 74 0.66 -2.11 4.24
N TYR A 75 0.80 -2.11 5.58
CA TYR A 75 1.68 -1.16 6.25
C TYR A 75 3.15 -1.21 5.74
N PRO A 76 3.77 -2.39 5.49
CA PRO A 76 5.15 -2.43 4.97
C PRO A 76 5.30 -1.74 3.60
N ILE A 77 4.28 -1.84 2.76
CA ILE A 77 4.26 -1.15 1.45
C ILE A 77 4.03 0.36 1.67
N LYS A 78 3.13 0.75 2.57
CA LYS A 78 2.90 2.17 2.91
C LYS A 78 4.18 2.85 3.40
N GLU A 79 4.93 2.20 4.26
CA GLU A 79 6.19 2.69 4.79
C GLU A 79 7.21 2.98 3.66
N ARG A 80 7.38 2.05 2.72
CA ARG A 80 8.26 2.23 1.56
C ARG A 80 7.81 3.36 0.64
N LEU A 81 6.51 3.45 0.38
CA LEU A 81 5.96 4.54 -0.43
C LEU A 81 6.21 5.91 0.20
N LEU A 82 6.06 6.04 1.50
CA LEU A 82 6.35 7.28 2.22
C LEU A 82 7.84 7.62 2.15
N LYS A 83 8.71 6.62 2.32
CA LYS A 83 10.15 6.78 2.16
C LYS A 83 10.53 7.24 0.75
N SER A 84 9.94 6.64 -0.30
CA SER A 84 10.21 7.02 -1.70
C SER A 84 9.74 8.43 -2.05
N LEU A 85 8.74 8.95 -1.32
CA LEU A 85 8.28 10.34 -1.44
C LEU A 85 9.19 11.34 -0.73
N GLY A 86 10.26 10.86 -0.08
CA GLY A 86 11.27 11.71 0.56
C GLY A 86 10.93 12.10 2.00
N VAL A 87 10.05 11.35 2.69
CA VAL A 87 9.78 11.53 4.12
C VAL A 87 11.03 11.21 4.93
N ASP A 88 11.41 12.12 5.83
CA ASP A 88 12.57 11.98 6.71
C ASP A 88 12.19 11.31 8.04
N LEU A 89 11.00 11.63 8.57
CA LEU A 89 10.46 11.13 9.82
C LEU A 89 9.05 10.53 9.60
N LEU A 90 8.89 9.25 9.90
CA LEU A 90 7.60 8.59 9.92
C LEU A 90 7.17 8.33 11.36
N VAL A 91 6.10 9.01 11.80
CA VAL A 91 5.41 8.70 13.06
C VAL A 91 4.25 7.78 12.73
N ALA A 92 4.40 6.49 12.98
CA ALA A 92 3.42 5.44 12.65
C ALA A 92 2.96 4.75 13.93
N LEU A 93 1.98 5.33 14.59
CA LEU A 93 1.48 4.85 15.87
C LEU A 93 0.39 3.79 15.70
N PRO A 94 0.24 2.82 16.62
CA PRO A 94 -0.98 2.05 16.72
C PRO A 94 -2.13 2.99 17.10
N PHE A 95 -3.25 2.90 16.37
CA PHE A 95 -4.47 3.57 16.78
C PHE A 95 -5.13 2.72 17.87
N THR A 96 -5.14 3.22 19.10
CA THR A 96 -5.60 2.51 20.29
C THR A 96 -6.87 3.14 20.83
N PRO A 97 -7.64 2.43 21.71
CA PRO A 97 -8.80 3.01 22.41
C PRO A 97 -8.43 4.29 23.19
N SER A 98 -7.26 4.33 23.83
CA SER A 98 -6.80 5.53 24.55
C SER A 98 -6.57 6.72 23.63
N LEU A 99 -6.02 6.50 22.44
CA LEU A 99 -5.85 7.55 21.44
C LEU A 99 -7.20 7.99 20.83
N ALA A 100 -8.14 7.05 20.66
CA ALA A 100 -9.49 7.34 20.18
C ALA A 100 -10.30 8.25 21.14
N GLU A 101 -10.07 8.11 22.45
CA GLU A 101 -10.71 8.92 23.50
C GLU A 101 -10.04 10.28 23.71
N MET A 102 -8.88 10.54 23.08
CA MET A 102 -8.17 11.81 23.23
C MET A 102 -8.96 12.96 22.59
N GLU A 103 -9.24 13.99 23.37
CA GLU A 103 -9.89 15.20 22.85
C GLU A 103 -9.07 15.87 21.75
N ALA A 104 -9.74 16.47 20.78
CA ALA A 104 -9.06 17.06 19.63
C ALA A 104 -8.03 18.12 20.02
N GLY A 105 -8.35 18.97 21.01
CA GLY A 105 -7.42 19.97 21.53
C GLY A 105 -6.18 19.36 22.16
N ALA A 106 -6.35 18.31 22.98
CA ALA A 106 -5.26 17.61 23.62
C ALA A 106 -4.35 16.90 22.59
N PHE A 107 -4.93 16.31 21.54
CA PHE A 107 -4.14 15.73 20.45
C PHE A 107 -3.23 16.77 19.77
N VAL A 108 -3.76 17.95 19.49
CA VAL A 108 -2.95 19.03 18.87
C VAL A 108 -1.87 19.50 19.82
N GLU A 109 -2.21 19.78 21.07
CA GLU A 109 -1.28 20.37 22.02
C GLU A 109 -0.21 19.38 22.47
N GLU A 110 -0.61 18.17 22.91
CA GLU A 110 0.32 17.21 23.52
C GLU A 110 1.13 16.46 22.45
N ILE A 111 0.49 16.08 21.32
CA ILE A 111 1.14 15.24 20.34
C ILE A 111 1.82 16.07 19.24
N LEU A 112 1.06 16.97 18.59
CA LEU A 112 1.58 17.66 17.41
C LEU A 112 2.50 18.81 17.80
N TRP A 113 2.15 19.58 18.84
CA TRP A 113 2.91 20.76 19.24
C TRP A 113 4.02 20.44 20.24
N LYS A 114 3.72 19.80 21.40
CA LYS A 114 4.73 19.55 22.44
C LYS A 114 5.70 18.45 22.07
N ARG A 115 5.22 17.30 21.57
CA ARG A 115 6.07 16.12 21.31
C ARG A 115 6.66 16.14 19.91
N LEU A 116 5.84 16.24 18.84
CA LEU A 116 6.34 16.28 17.46
C LEU A 116 7.04 17.60 17.15
N ARG A 117 6.69 18.69 17.88
CA ARG A 117 7.19 20.04 17.68
C ARG A 117 7.02 20.53 16.25
N ALA A 118 5.85 20.23 15.68
CA ALA A 118 5.53 20.61 14.33
C ALA A 118 5.38 22.14 14.19
N GLU A 119 6.17 22.75 13.31
CA GLU A 119 6.09 24.15 12.95
C GLU A 119 5.13 24.38 11.78
N PHE A 120 4.92 23.37 10.95
CA PHE A 120 4.05 23.39 9.79
C PHE A 120 3.29 22.07 9.65
N LEU A 121 1.96 22.16 9.53
CA LEU A 121 1.09 21.00 9.37
C LEU A 121 0.31 21.05 8.06
N CYS A 122 0.30 19.94 7.32
CA CYS A 122 -0.52 19.75 6.13
C CYS A 122 -1.55 18.66 6.32
N LEU A 123 -2.77 18.89 5.88
CA LEU A 123 -3.86 17.91 5.95
C LEU A 123 -4.86 18.09 4.80
N GLY A 124 -5.65 17.06 4.53
CA GLY A 124 -6.73 17.13 3.56
C GLY A 124 -7.93 17.94 4.09
N PHE A 125 -8.73 18.49 3.19
CA PHE A 125 -9.90 19.32 3.50
C PHE A 125 -10.97 18.60 4.34
N ASP A 126 -11.08 17.28 4.24
CA ASP A 126 -12.05 16.46 4.94
C ASP A 126 -11.47 15.72 6.17
N PHE A 127 -10.24 16.07 6.55
CA PHE A 127 -9.57 15.46 7.70
C PHE A 127 -10.34 15.72 9.00
N ARG A 128 -10.50 14.67 9.80
CA ARG A 128 -11.14 14.70 11.12
C ARG A 128 -10.31 13.93 12.12
N PHE A 129 -10.18 14.44 13.34
CA PHE A 129 -9.35 13.86 14.39
C PHE A 129 -9.94 14.05 15.78
N GLY A 130 -9.31 13.40 16.76
CA GLY A 130 -9.74 13.44 18.16
C GLY A 130 -11.06 12.73 18.41
N ARG A 131 -11.44 12.65 19.68
CA ARG A 131 -12.62 11.94 20.15
C ARG A 131 -13.88 12.36 19.40
N GLY A 132 -14.63 11.36 18.92
CA GLY A 132 -15.86 11.59 18.16
C GLY A 132 -15.65 12.37 16.83
N ARG A 133 -14.42 12.44 16.30
CA ARG A 133 -14.09 13.19 15.07
C ARG A 133 -14.39 14.69 15.18
N ARG A 134 -14.33 15.25 16.38
CA ARG A 134 -14.65 16.68 16.66
C ARG A 134 -13.56 17.63 16.18
N GLY A 135 -12.34 17.14 15.98
CA GLY A 135 -11.24 17.90 15.39
C GLY A 135 -11.49 18.17 13.91
N THR A 136 -11.41 19.44 13.51
CA THR A 136 -11.62 19.92 12.15
C THR A 136 -10.43 20.75 11.69
N PRO A 137 -10.26 20.98 10.38
CA PRO A 137 -9.25 21.92 9.88
C PRO A 137 -9.36 23.31 10.50
N ASP A 138 -10.58 23.79 10.78
CA ASP A 138 -10.79 25.12 11.38
C ASP A 138 -10.37 25.17 12.84
N LEU A 139 -10.66 24.13 13.63
CA LEU A 139 -10.13 24.00 14.98
C LEU A 139 -8.60 24.01 14.98
N LEU A 140 -7.99 23.26 14.06
CA LEU A 140 -6.54 23.20 13.94
C LEU A 140 -5.94 24.56 13.60
N ARG A 141 -6.53 25.30 12.65
CA ARG A 141 -6.10 26.68 12.31
C ARG A 141 -6.21 27.64 13.50
N LYS A 142 -7.30 27.54 14.28
CA LYS A 142 -7.48 28.34 15.49
C LYS A 142 -6.40 28.05 16.52
N MET A 143 -6.11 26.80 16.77
CA MET A 143 -5.07 26.38 17.71
C MET A 143 -3.66 26.75 17.20
N ALA A 144 -3.40 26.59 15.91
CA ALA A 144 -2.15 26.97 15.28
C ALA A 144 -1.81 28.44 15.51
N LYS A 145 -2.80 29.33 15.35
CA LYS A 145 -2.63 30.77 15.63
C LYS A 145 -2.27 31.05 17.09
N ALA A 146 -2.85 30.27 18.04
CA ALA A 146 -2.58 30.45 19.46
C ALA A 146 -1.23 29.85 19.89
N LEU A 147 -0.81 28.73 19.28
CA LEU A 147 0.39 27.98 19.63
C LEU A 147 1.63 28.33 18.79
N GLY A 148 1.47 29.15 17.75
CA GLY A 148 2.58 29.68 16.95
C GLY A 148 3.10 28.75 15.85
N PHE A 149 2.27 27.83 15.31
CA PHE A 149 2.61 27.01 14.15
C PHE A 149 1.71 27.33 12.94
N GLN A 150 2.07 26.82 11.75
CA GLN A 150 1.34 27.05 10.51
C GLN A 150 0.52 25.83 10.09
N VAL A 151 -0.62 26.05 9.42
CA VAL A 151 -1.49 24.99 8.91
C VAL A 151 -1.88 25.28 7.48
N GLU A 152 -1.66 24.31 6.61
CA GLU A 152 -2.16 24.32 5.25
C GLU A 152 -3.16 23.17 5.05
N VAL A 153 -4.32 23.50 4.47
CA VAL A 153 -5.38 22.56 4.16
C VAL A 153 -5.49 22.40 2.66
N PHE A 154 -5.21 21.20 2.19
CA PHE A 154 -5.22 20.91 0.77
C PHE A 154 -6.63 20.66 0.25
N PRO A 155 -6.99 21.26 -0.88
CA PRO A 155 -8.24 20.95 -1.58
C PRO A 155 -8.21 19.55 -2.15
N PRO A 156 -9.38 18.98 -2.53
CA PRO A 156 -9.44 17.69 -3.17
C PRO A 156 -8.60 17.65 -4.45
N VAL A 157 -7.91 16.53 -4.66
CA VAL A 157 -7.22 16.22 -5.92
C VAL A 157 -8.18 15.49 -6.81
N THR A 158 -8.23 15.83 -8.09
CA THR A 158 -9.02 15.14 -9.12
C THR A 158 -8.13 14.45 -10.13
N VAL A 159 -8.56 13.28 -10.56
CA VAL A 159 -8.02 12.54 -11.71
C VAL A 159 -9.20 12.30 -12.66
N ASP A 160 -9.06 12.75 -13.90
CA ASP A 160 -10.14 12.68 -14.91
C ASP A 160 -11.49 13.23 -14.42
N GLY A 161 -11.47 14.36 -13.73
CA GLY A 161 -12.66 15.01 -13.20
C GLY A 161 -13.25 14.37 -11.94
N THR A 162 -12.73 13.24 -11.48
CA THR A 162 -13.20 12.53 -10.28
C THR A 162 -12.30 12.84 -9.08
N VAL A 163 -12.91 13.19 -7.95
CA VAL A 163 -12.16 13.41 -6.69
C VAL A 163 -11.55 12.10 -6.20
N VAL A 164 -10.23 12.11 -5.99
CA VAL A 164 -9.49 10.94 -5.50
C VAL A 164 -9.82 10.69 -4.02
N LYS A 165 -10.35 9.49 -3.73
CA LYS A 165 -10.68 9.01 -2.37
C LYS A 165 -10.39 7.52 -2.23
N SER A 166 -9.95 7.09 -1.04
CA SER A 166 -9.73 5.66 -0.75
C SER A 166 -10.99 4.80 -0.97
N THR A 167 -12.19 5.33 -0.71
CA THR A 167 -13.46 4.63 -0.99
C THR A 167 -13.61 4.28 -2.47
N ILE A 168 -13.42 5.24 -3.37
CA ILE A 168 -13.52 5.01 -4.83
C ILE A 168 -12.50 3.97 -5.28
N ILE A 169 -11.28 4.05 -4.76
CA ILE A 169 -10.22 3.08 -5.08
C ILE A 169 -10.60 1.68 -4.62
N ARG A 170 -11.17 1.51 -3.42
CA ARG A 170 -11.66 0.21 -2.94
C ARG A 170 -12.77 -0.34 -3.81
N ASP A 171 -13.73 0.49 -4.20
CA ASP A 171 -14.84 0.09 -5.06
C ASP A 171 -14.34 -0.39 -6.42
N LEU A 172 -13.36 0.28 -7.02
CA LEU A 172 -12.72 -0.14 -8.25
C LEU A 172 -11.99 -1.48 -8.09
N LEU A 173 -11.24 -1.64 -7.00
CA LEU A 173 -10.54 -2.89 -6.71
C LEU A 173 -11.51 -4.04 -6.51
N HIS A 174 -12.61 -3.86 -5.75
CA HIS A 174 -13.65 -4.87 -5.57
C HIS A 174 -14.34 -5.27 -6.88
N GLN A 175 -14.38 -4.38 -7.87
CA GLN A 175 -14.89 -4.66 -9.22
C GLN A 175 -13.84 -5.31 -10.13
N GLY A 176 -12.59 -5.51 -9.65
CA GLY A 176 -11.50 -6.03 -10.47
C GLY A 176 -10.89 -5.00 -11.44
N LYS A 177 -11.29 -3.74 -11.37
CA LYS A 177 -10.82 -2.64 -12.22
C LYS A 177 -9.46 -2.10 -11.74
N VAL A 178 -8.48 -2.99 -11.65
CA VAL A 178 -7.16 -2.67 -11.09
C VAL A 178 -6.42 -1.60 -11.90
N GLY A 179 -6.58 -1.59 -13.24
CA GLY A 179 -6.00 -0.57 -14.11
C GLY A 179 -6.60 0.82 -13.90
N GLU A 180 -7.93 0.92 -13.65
CA GLU A 180 -8.57 2.18 -13.29
C GLU A 180 -8.11 2.64 -11.90
N ALA A 181 -8.06 1.74 -10.90
CA ALA A 181 -7.58 2.04 -9.57
C ALA A 181 -6.13 2.57 -9.58
N ALA A 182 -5.28 2.02 -10.47
CA ALA A 182 -3.90 2.44 -10.63
C ALA A 182 -3.75 3.93 -11.00
N ARG A 183 -4.71 4.50 -11.76
CA ARG A 183 -4.70 5.93 -12.11
C ARG A 183 -4.82 6.83 -10.87
N TYR A 184 -5.65 6.44 -9.91
CA TYR A 184 -5.83 7.17 -8.64
C TYR A 184 -4.68 6.90 -7.67
N LEU A 185 -4.14 5.68 -7.68
CA LEU A 185 -2.98 5.29 -6.87
C LEU A 185 -1.66 5.85 -7.44
N THR A 186 -1.63 6.21 -8.74
CA THR A 186 -0.42 6.56 -9.53
C THR A 186 0.59 5.42 -9.64
N ARG A 187 0.13 4.19 -9.45
CA ARG A 187 0.89 2.95 -9.51
C ARG A 187 -0.07 1.76 -9.54
N PRO A 188 0.37 0.56 -9.96
CA PRO A 188 -0.43 -0.65 -9.83
C PRO A 188 -0.85 -0.93 -8.38
N TYR A 189 -1.99 -1.59 -8.19
CA TYR A 189 -2.35 -2.18 -6.92
C TYR A 189 -1.36 -3.27 -6.56
N ALA A 190 -0.95 -3.34 -5.29
CA ALA A 190 0.08 -4.27 -4.85
C ALA A 190 -0.35 -5.02 -3.60
N ALA A 191 0.11 -6.26 -3.50
CA ALA A 191 0.01 -7.09 -2.31
C ALA A 191 1.37 -7.66 -1.93
N LEU A 192 1.57 -7.86 -0.64
CA LEU A 192 2.69 -8.59 -0.10
C LEU A 192 2.19 -9.98 0.30
N GLY A 193 2.99 -11.02 0.11
CA GLY A 193 2.65 -12.37 0.52
C GLY A 193 3.90 -13.19 0.79
N GLU A 194 3.69 -14.35 1.40
CA GLU A 194 4.74 -15.33 1.66
C GLU A 194 4.54 -16.54 0.75
N ILE A 195 5.64 -17.07 0.23
CA ILE A 195 5.61 -18.27 -0.60
C ILE A 195 5.39 -19.49 0.27
N VAL A 196 4.37 -20.23 -0.07
CA VAL A 196 4.01 -21.50 0.59
C VAL A 196 4.05 -22.66 -0.39
N PRO A 197 4.23 -23.90 0.11
CA PRO A 197 4.11 -25.09 -0.73
C PRO A 197 2.76 -25.14 -1.45
N GLY A 198 2.77 -25.39 -2.75
CA GLY A 198 1.59 -25.62 -3.57
C GLY A 198 1.37 -27.10 -3.88
N ALA A 199 0.29 -27.43 -4.58
CA ALA A 199 -0.03 -28.81 -5.00
C ALA A 199 0.91 -29.35 -6.11
N GLY A 200 1.91 -28.56 -6.57
CA GLY A 200 2.89 -28.96 -7.58
C GLY A 200 2.33 -29.19 -9.00
N ARG A 201 1.08 -28.84 -9.24
CA ARG A 201 0.39 -29.10 -10.52
C ARG A 201 1.01 -28.36 -11.70
N GLY A 202 1.57 -27.18 -11.49
CA GLY A 202 2.21 -26.37 -12.52
C GLY A 202 3.48 -27.02 -13.09
N ARG A 203 4.30 -27.69 -12.25
CA ARG A 203 5.52 -28.40 -12.70
C ARG A 203 5.23 -29.49 -13.71
N GLY A 204 4.11 -30.25 -13.52
CA GLY A 204 3.70 -31.29 -14.47
C GLY A 204 3.23 -30.75 -15.83
N LEU A 205 2.98 -29.46 -15.96
CA LEU A 205 2.51 -28.77 -17.15
C LEU A 205 3.57 -27.85 -17.78
N GLY A 206 4.83 -27.88 -17.25
CA GLY A 206 5.94 -27.05 -17.77
C GLY A 206 5.91 -25.59 -17.28
N PHE A 207 5.15 -25.28 -16.21
CA PHE A 207 5.05 -23.92 -15.68
C PHE A 207 5.52 -23.84 -14.23
N ALA A 208 6.56 -23.04 -13.96
CA ALA A 208 6.99 -22.76 -12.60
C ALA A 208 5.96 -21.83 -11.92
N THR A 209 5.17 -22.36 -10.98
CA THR A 209 4.19 -21.57 -10.23
C THR A 209 4.57 -21.50 -8.75
N ALA A 210 4.55 -20.28 -8.20
CA ALA A 210 4.67 -20.04 -6.77
C ALA A 210 3.28 -19.75 -6.17
N ASN A 211 3.00 -20.36 -5.01
CA ASN A 211 1.76 -20.06 -4.27
C ASN A 211 2.05 -19.01 -3.21
N LEU A 212 1.29 -17.93 -3.25
CA LEU A 212 1.38 -16.82 -2.30
C LEU A 212 0.16 -16.84 -1.37
N VAL A 213 0.43 -16.74 -0.07
CA VAL A 213 -0.60 -16.38 0.91
C VAL A 213 -0.37 -14.91 1.28
N PRO A 214 -1.28 -14.00 0.91
CA PRO A 214 -1.19 -12.64 1.39
C PRO A 214 -1.52 -12.59 2.89
N PRO A 215 -0.80 -11.79 3.70
CA PRO A 215 -1.09 -11.63 5.13
C PRO A 215 -2.45 -10.98 5.38
N GLU A 216 -2.97 -10.24 4.41
CA GLU A 216 -4.28 -9.62 4.43
C GLU A 216 -5.12 -10.09 3.24
N ASP A 217 -6.43 -10.08 3.40
CA ASP A 217 -7.33 -10.39 2.27
C ASP A 217 -7.19 -9.37 1.15
N LEU A 218 -6.98 -9.86 -0.06
CA LEU A 218 -6.96 -9.03 -1.25
C LEU A 218 -8.30 -8.33 -1.49
N LEU A 219 -8.25 -7.08 -1.95
CA LEU A 219 -9.44 -6.30 -2.31
C LEU A 219 -10.02 -6.65 -3.69
N ILE A 220 -9.26 -7.37 -4.50
CA ILE A 220 -9.66 -7.72 -5.89
C ILE A 220 -10.42 -9.04 -5.92
N PRO A 221 -11.40 -9.25 -6.82
CA PRO A 221 -12.13 -10.51 -6.96
C PRO A 221 -11.24 -11.65 -7.49
N ASP A 222 -11.76 -12.86 -7.43
CA ASP A 222 -11.12 -14.02 -8.03
C ASP A 222 -11.02 -13.86 -9.55
N GLY A 223 -9.97 -14.39 -10.15
CA GLY A 223 -9.70 -14.28 -11.57
C GLY A 223 -8.23 -14.30 -11.93
N VAL A 224 -7.94 -14.18 -13.21
CA VAL A 224 -6.58 -14.12 -13.75
C VAL A 224 -6.20 -12.68 -14.05
N TYR A 225 -4.98 -12.33 -13.65
CA TYR A 225 -4.43 -10.97 -13.74
C TYR A 225 -3.07 -10.96 -14.41
N ALA A 226 -2.82 -9.92 -15.19
CA ALA A 226 -1.47 -9.54 -15.60
C ALA A 226 -0.81 -8.71 -14.50
N GLY A 227 0.48 -8.92 -14.27
CA GLY A 227 1.24 -8.12 -13.32
C GLY A 227 2.70 -8.51 -13.22
N ARG A 228 3.35 -8.04 -12.15
CA ARG A 228 4.75 -8.34 -11.85
C ARG A 228 4.90 -8.91 -10.45
N ALA A 229 5.87 -9.80 -10.30
CA ALA A 229 6.30 -10.32 -9.01
C ALA A 229 7.73 -9.86 -8.74
N TYR A 230 7.99 -9.38 -7.52
CA TYR A 230 9.29 -8.91 -7.07
C TYR A 230 9.79 -9.82 -5.95
N VAL A 231 10.92 -10.47 -6.19
CA VAL A 231 11.55 -11.43 -5.28
C VAL A 231 13.01 -11.05 -5.11
N GLY A 232 13.45 -10.85 -3.88
CA GLY A 232 14.79 -10.33 -3.63
C GLY A 232 15.02 -9.00 -4.36
N GLU A 233 15.99 -8.96 -5.25
CA GLU A 233 16.30 -7.80 -6.10
C GLU A 233 15.72 -7.93 -7.53
N GLY A 234 15.11 -9.07 -7.86
CA GLY A 234 14.56 -9.34 -9.19
C GLY A 234 13.09 -8.95 -9.34
N GLY A 235 12.74 -8.44 -10.52
CA GLY A 235 11.37 -8.20 -10.96
C GLY A 235 11.05 -9.04 -12.20
N TYR A 236 9.93 -9.78 -12.15
CA TYR A 236 9.51 -10.71 -13.19
C TYR A 236 8.10 -10.37 -13.67
N ASP A 237 7.87 -10.40 -14.96
CA ASP A 237 6.52 -10.38 -15.50
C ASP A 237 5.79 -11.66 -15.08
N ALA A 238 4.52 -11.55 -14.73
CA ALA A 238 3.79 -12.67 -14.15
C ALA A 238 2.31 -12.71 -14.57
N ALA A 239 1.83 -13.92 -14.81
CA ALA A 239 0.40 -14.24 -14.80
C ALA A 239 -0.01 -14.70 -13.40
N MET A 240 -1.06 -14.12 -12.84
CA MET A 240 -1.49 -14.40 -11.48
C MET A 240 -2.93 -14.90 -11.46
N ASN A 241 -3.16 -16.06 -10.84
CA ASN A 241 -4.50 -16.54 -10.55
C ASN A 241 -4.83 -16.27 -9.08
N VAL A 242 -5.87 -15.48 -8.85
CA VAL A 242 -6.43 -15.19 -7.53
C VAL A 242 -7.65 -16.06 -7.34
N GLY A 243 -7.67 -16.91 -6.33
CA GLY A 243 -8.78 -17.83 -6.11
C GLY A 243 -8.72 -18.55 -4.77
N LEU A 244 -9.72 -19.40 -4.51
CA LEU A 244 -9.78 -20.25 -3.34
C LEU A 244 -8.93 -21.50 -3.55
N ALA A 245 -8.05 -21.84 -2.61
CA ALA A 245 -7.30 -23.10 -2.63
C ALA A 245 -7.98 -24.15 -1.75
N PRO A 246 -8.66 -25.15 -2.32
CA PRO A 246 -9.43 -26.14 -1.54
C PRO A 246 -8.57 -27.15 -0.79
N THR A 247 -7.25 -27.20 -0.99
CA THR A 247 -6.40 -28.35 -0.62
C THR A 247 -5.64 -28.23 0.71
N PHE A 248 -5.65 -27.09 1.39
CA PHE A 248 -4.95 -26.95 2.68
C PHE A 248 -5.86 -26.21 3.68
N GLY A 249 -6.27 -26.90 4.74
CA GLY A 249 -7.14 -26.50 5.84
C GLY A 249 -7.51 -25.01 5.95
N ALA A 250 -8.81 -24.73 6.21
CA ALA A 250 -9.39 -23.40 6.38
C ALA A 250 -9.40 -22.45 5.15
N GLY A 251 -9.54 -22.98 3.91
CA GLY A 251 -10.18 -22.26 2.78
C GLY A 251 -9.76 -20.80 2.49
N GLY A 252 -8.50 -20.42 2.70
CA GLY A 252 -8.03 -19.04 2.43
C GLY A 252 -7.84 -18.76 0.95
N ARG A 253 -8.01 -17.48 0.55
CA ARG A 253 -7.66 -17.02 -0.79
C ARG A 253 -6.16 -17.06 -1.00
N ARG A 254 -5.73 -17.41 -2.21
CA ARG A 254 -4.33 -17.49 -2.62
C ARG A 254 -4.10 -16.77 -3.93
N VAL A 255 -2.85 -16.44 -4.16
CA VAL A 255 -2.37 -15.97 -5.45
C VAL A 255 -1.38 -17.00 -5.98
N GLU A 256 -1.76 -17.70 -7.03
CA GLU A 256 -0.83 -18.56 -7.79
C GLU A 256 -0.12 -17.65 -8.80
N VAL A 257 1.19 -17.51 -8.65
CA VAL A 257 2.02 -16.64 -9.47
C VAL A 257 2.80 -17.48 -10.44
N HIS A 258 2.55 -17.32 -11.71
CA HIS A 258 3.35 -17.90 -12.79
C HIS A 258 4.32 -16.83 -13.30
N LEU A 259 5.61 -17.01 -13.00
CA LEU A 259 6.67 -16.12 -13.44
C LEU A 259 7.01 -16.41 -14.91
N LEU A 260 7.06 -15.37 -15.73
CA LEU A 260 7.41 -15.47 -17.15
C LEU A 260 8.91 -15.34 -17.33
N ASP A 261 9.42 -16.01 -18.37
CA ASP A 261 10.81 -15.88 -18.85
C ASP A 261 11.89 -16.24 -17.79
N ILE A 262 11.56 -17.19 -16.88
CA ILE A 262 12.55 -17.87 -16.04
C ILE A 262 13.05 -19.09 -16.82
N GLU A 263 14.33 -19.09 -17.17
CA GLU A 263 15.01 -20.23 -17.82
C GLU A 263 15.17 -21.38 -16.80
N GLU A 264 15.04 -22.65 -17.25
CA GLU A 264 15.10 -23.83 -16.40
C GLU A 264 16.42 -23.98 -15.62
N ASP A 265 17.51 -23.41 -16.13
CA ASP A 265 18.82 -23.38 -15.48
C ASP A 265 18.93 -22.31 -14.36
N GLN A 266 17.89 -21.49 -14.18
CA GLN A 266 17.78 -20.50 -13.11
C GLN A 266 16.81 -20.91 -11.99
N GLU A 267 16.50 -22.22 -11.87
CA GLU A 267 15.66 -22.72 -10.77
C GLU A 267 16.18 -22.33 -9.38
N ASP A 268 17.49 -22.12 -9.20
CA ASP A 268 18.09 -21.57 -7.98
C ASP A 268 17.66 -20.11 -7.68
N ARG A 269 17.09 -19.39 -8.66
CA ARG A 269 16.52 -18.07 -8.49
C ARG A 269 15.01 -18.09 -8.24
N ALA A 270 14.38 -19.25 -8.37
CA ALA A 270 12.98 -19.42 -7.99
C ALA A 270 12.85 -19.13 -6.49
N PRO A 271 11.89 -18.29 -6.09
CA PRO A 271 11.77 -17.91 -4.70
C PRO A 271 11.50 -19.14 -3.81
N GLY A 272 12.29 -19.27 -2.75
CA GLY A 272 12.15 -20.35 -1.77
C GLY A 272 10.91 -20.19 -0.88
N TYR A 273 10.47 -21.28 -0.27
CA TYR A 273 9.39 -21.24 0.73
C TYR A 273 9.74 -20.32 1.90
N GLY A 274 8.76 -19.59 2.41
CA GLY A 274 8.93 -18.60 3.48
C GLY A 274 9.48 -17.26 3.02
N GLN A 275 9.79 -17.09 1.74
CA GLN A 275 10.22 -15.78 1.22
C GLN A 275 9.03 -14.85 0.99
N ALA A 276 9.23 -13.60 1.34
CA ALA A 276 8.28 -12.54 1.03
C ALA A 276 8.35 -12.15 -0.46
N VAL A 277 7.19 -12.05 -1.09
CA VAL A 277 7.04 -11.62 -2.48
C VAL A 277 6.05 -10.47 -2.55
N LEU A 278 6.46 -9.40 -3.22
CA LEU A 278 5.58 -8.32 -3.60
C LEU A 278 5.01 -8.62 -4.99
N VAL A 279 3.69 -8.61 -5.12
CA VAL A 279 3.01 -8.72 -6.42
C VAL A 279 2.25 -7.46 -6.75
N THR A 280 2.23 -7.09 -8.04
CA THR A 280 1.51 -5.93 -8.55
C THR A 280 0.51 -6.36 -9.61
N PHE A 281 -0.71 -5.84 -9.54
CA PHE A 281 -1.81 -6.18 -10.42
C PHE A 281 -2.07 -5.02 -11.40
N TRP A 282 -1.96 -5.31 -12.71
CA TRP A 282 -2.01 -4.30 -13.77
C TRP A 282 -3.34 -4.29 -14.51
N GLU A 283 -3.81 -5.46 -14.92
CA GLU A 283 -5.07 -5.65 -15.61
C GLU A 283 -5.69 -7.00 -15.25
N ARG A 284 -6.99 -7.05 -15.12
CA ARG A 284 -7.74 -8.29 -14.98
C ARG A 284 -7.98 -8.87 -16.37
N ILE A 285 -7.50 -10.08 -16.61
CA ILE A 285 -7.58 -10.73 -17.92
C ILE A 285 -8.95 -11.43 -18.10
N ARG A 286 -9.37 -12.21 -17.07
CA ARG A 286 -10.61 -12.99 -17.10
C ARG A 286 -11.00 -13.52 -15.72
N ASP A 287 -12.20 -14.07 -15.65
CA ASP A 287 -12.69 -14.84 -14.51
C ASP A 287 -11.99 -16.20 -14.40
N GLU A 288 -12.05 -16.84 -13.24
CA GLU A 288 -11.70 -18.25 -13.11
C GLU A 288 -12.64 -19.13 -13.93
N VAL A 289 -12.08 -20.11 -14.64
CA VAL A 289 -12.83 -21.08 -15.45
C VAL A 289 -12.35 -22.48 -15.12
N ARG A 290 -13.26 -23.42 -15.01
CA ARG A 290 -12.95 -24.85 -14.93
C ARG A 290 -12.74 -25.43 -16.33
N PHE A 291 -11.67 -26.20 -16.51
CA PHE A 291 -11.35 -26.81 -17.79
C PHE A 291 -11.73 -28.30 -17.80
N ALA A 292 -12.22 -28.74 -18.95
CA ALA A 292 -12.63 -30.13 -19.13
C ALA A 292 -11.44 -31.09 -19.32
N SER A 293 -10.29 -30.57 -19.74
CA SER A 293 -9.06 -31.36 -19.93
C SER A 293 -7.80 -30.54 -19.65
N ALA A 294 -6.66 -31.24 -19.49
CA ALA A 294 -5.35 -30.62 -19.30
C ALA A 294 -4.90 -29.80 -20.52
N GLU A 295 -5.21 -30.28 -21.73
CA GLU A 295 -4.89 -29.62 -22.99
C GLU A 295 -5.66 -28.30 -23.12
N ALA A 296 -6.94 -28.27 -22.72
CA ALA A 296 -7.75 -27.05 -22.70
C ALA A 296 -7.19 -26.01 -21.72
N LEU A 297 -6.71 -26.46 -20.55
CA LEU A 297 -6.03 -25.61 -19.57
C LEU A 297 -4.73 -25.06 -20.15
N GLN A 298 -3.86 -25.90 -20.74
CA GLN A 298 -2.60 -25.46 -21.34
C GLN A 298 -2.81 -24.42 -22.46
N ALA A 299 -3.78 -24.67 -23.35
CA ALA A 299 -4.11 -23.74 -24.40
C ALA A 299 -4.62 -22.39 -23.87
N GLN A 300 -5.35 -22.39 -22.75
CA GLN A 300 -5.80 -21.13 -22.13
C GLN A 300 -4.64 -20.41 -21.45
N VAL A 301 -3.80 -21.10 -20.70
CA VAL A 301 -2.60 -20.52 -20.06
C VAL A 301 -1.68 -19.85 -21.10
N ALA A 302 -1.47 -20.49 -22.26
CA ALA A 302 -0.67 -19.90 -23.33
C ALA A 302 -1.28 -18.58 -23.84
N ARG A 303 -2.61 -18.49 -23.99
CA ARG A 303 -3.30 -17.25 -24.36
C ARG A 303 -3.17 -16.17 -23.27
N ASP A 304 -3.31 -16.57 -22.01
CA ASP A 304 -3.18 -15.66 -20.88
C ASP A 304 -1.76 -15.08 -20.80
N ILE A 305 -0.72 -15.90 -20.98
CA ILE A 305 0.69 -15.47 -21.02
C ILE A 305 0.91 -14.45 -22.15
N GLN A 306 0.40 -14.73 -23.35
CA GLN A 306 0.51 -13.79 -24.45
C GLN A 306 -0.15 -12.45 -24.11
N ARG A 307 -1.34 -12.50 -23.51
CA ARG A 307 -2.06 -11.28 -23.08
C ARG A 307 -1.29 -10.52 -22.01
N VAL A 308 -0.65 -11.20 -21.04
CA VAL A 308 0.23 -10.57 -20.05
C VAL A 308 1.36 -9.80 -20.72
N ARG A 309 2.06 -10.43 -21.69
CA ARG A 309 3.15 -9.78 -22.43
C ARG A 309 2.67 -8.52 -23.16
N GLU A 310 1.52 -8.57 -23.82
CA GLU A 310 0.93 -7.41 -24.49
C GLU A 310 0.65 -6.25 -23.51
N ILE A 311 0.07 -6.56 -22.34
CA ILE A 311 -0.24 -5.55 -21.33
C ILE A 311 1.05 -4.92 -20.77
N LEU A 312 2.02 -5.74 -20.39
CA LEU A 312 3.21 -5.29 -19.70
C LEU A 312 4.26 -4.66 -20.63
N SER A 313 4.17 -4.89 -21.95
CA SER A 313 5.00 -4.21 -22.96
C SER A 313 4.59 -2.76 -23.23
N GLN A 314 3.43 -2.32 -22.74
CA GLN A 314 2.97 -0.94 -22.95
C GLN A 314 3.87 0.07 -22.20
N PRO A 315 4.16 1.26 -22.79
CA PRO A 315 5.03 2.27 -22.15
C PRO A 315 4.57 2.73 -20.77
N SER A 316 3.25 2.72 -20.53
CA SER A 316 2.67 3.03 -19.22
C SER A 316 3.07 2.02 -18.14
N ALA A 317 3.33 0.78 -18.51
CA ALA A 317 3.79 -0.26 -17.60
C ALA A 317 5.27 -0.08 -17.21
N ALA A 318 6.10 0.39 -18.13
CA ALA A 318 7.52 0.61 -17.87
C ALA A 318 7.82 1.77 -16.91
N SER A 319 6.92 2.79 -16.86
CA SER A 319 7.13 3.98 -16.04
C SER A 319 6.74 3.83 -14.56
N ALA A 320 6.05 2.76 -14.20
CA ALA A 320 5.54 2.52 -12.84
C ALA A 320 6.32 1.40 -12.13
N ASP A 321 7.62 1.32 -12.36
CA ASP A 321 8.43 0.23 -11.82
C ASP A 321 8.60 0.36 -10.31
N TRP A 322 8.16 -0.67 -9.59
CA TRP A 322 8.34 -0.81 -8.16
C TRP A 322 9.80 -1.02 -7.74
N ALA A 323 10.70 -1.38 -8.67
CA ALA A 323 12.13 -1.41 -8.43
C ALA A 323 12.69 -0.06 -8.00
N LEU A 324 12.02 1.06 -8.40
CA LEU A 324 12.34 2.41 -7.96
C LEU A 324 11.97 2.71 -6.50
N LEU A 325 11.22 1.85 -5.81
CA LEU A 325 10.91 2.00 -4.39
C LEU A 325 12.10 1.65 -3.46
N GLY A 326 13.27 1.54 -4.04
CA GLY A 326 14.54 1.38 -3.33
C GLY A 326 15.00 -0.07 -3.31
N SER A 327 16.29 -0.25 -3.55
CA SER A 327 17.09 -1.48 -3.48
C SER A 327 17.15 -2.13 -2.08
N GLY A 328 16.12 -1.94 -1.27
CA GLY A 328 15.91 -2.71 -0.07
C GLY A 328 15.29 -4.04 -0.45
N SER A 329 16.07 -5.11 -0.39
CA SER A 329 15.68 -6.49 -0.56
C SER A 329 14.26 -6.75 -0.01
N CYS A 330 13.41 -7.43 -0.80
CA CYS A 330 12.11 -7.92 -0.34
C CYS A 330 12.24 -8.81 0.93
N ALA A 331 13.44 -9.37 1.16
CA ALA A 331 13.80 -10.13 2.35
C ALA A 331 13.68 -9.34 3.68
N THR A 332 13.66 -7.99 3.65
CA THR A 332 13.44 -7.17 4.85
C THR A 332 11.96 -6.86 5.14
N MET A 333 11.05 -7.31 4.27
CA MET A 333 9.62 -7.25 4.54
C MET A 333 9.22 -8.44 5.43
N LYS A 334 9.39 -8.33 6.74
CA LYS A 334 8.76 -9.27 7.66
C LYS A 334 7.26 -8.96 7.72
N CYS A 335 6.46 -10.00 7.53
CA CYS A 335 5.06 -10.00 7.90
C CYS A 335 5.03 -10.24 9.43
N ASP A 336 5.11 -9.17 10.24
CA ASP A 336 4.85 -9.20 11.68
C ASP A 336 3.40 -8.90 11.95
#